data_f5622945199a09eb6b06cc963f505b0e
#
_entry.id   f5622945199a09eb6b06cc963f505b0e
#
_cell.length_a   1.000
_cell.length_b   1.000
_cell.length_c   1.000
_cell.angle_alpha   90.00
_cell.angle_beta   90.00
_cell.angle_gamma   90.00
#
_symmetry.space_group_name_H-M   'P 1'
#
loop_
_entity.id
_entity.type
_entity.pdbx_description
1 polymer ?
#
loop_
_entity_poly.entity_id
_entity_poly.type
_entity_poly.pdbx_seq_one_letter_code
_entity_poly.pdbx_strand_id
1 'polypeptide(L)'
;MIYKIIMKIKKNENGKNKTKLCNKEKINKAIDKKNIIKKIFYIVILILFYLFCPKNITSNSLYNLFYNKKRVGVVCIEVTQNVGNILVKYSMFKKLEELGFNVRIISPGKFGKTEFSFINNTFNPNLFLINQSFSEELNESDFDYLIVNSDQTWKYGMWKDYYDIAFLKYAKNWSRVKKFVYGASIGSDKIQYGIVRNQKTIKELISNFTGISFREIGAVKLFEENLGIKGVFVLDPTFIIDKQYYLNEIKGYKENFTSSEKFMFVYQLDRNFIIKKFIEDSSKKLNYKVFQFQFNRPDFIENFIFSIINSQCVITDSFHGTVFSIIFNKPFISFVNKNRDKGRFDSLKEVFSLYDRIIDPLKRANIDINLLINKTNVNQTLLNQLRSFSINYLKKNLGLF
;
A
#
# COMPACT_ATOMS: atom_id res chain seq x y z
N MET A 1 18.17 9.44 -41.71
CA MET A 1 17.03 10.37 -41.46
C MET A 1 16.76 10.57 -39.99
N ILE A 2 16.62 9.50 -39.18
CA ILE A 2 16.35 9.53 -37.75
C ILE A 2 17.46 10.23 -36.96
N TYR A 3 18.74 10.00 -37.26
CA TYR A 3 19.88 10.64 -36.59
C TYR A 3 19.89 12.17 -36.75
N LYS A 4 19.47 12.68 -37.93
CA LYS A 4 19.33 14.13 -38.17
C LYS A 4 18.21 14.78 -37.38
N ILE A 5 17.14 14.03 -37.07
CA ILE A 5 16.01 14.51 -36.24
C ILE A 5 16.45 14.56 -34.78
N ILE A 6 17.19 13.56 -34.29
CA ILE A 6 17.73 13.52 -32.93
C ILE A 6 18.71 14.65 -32.68
N MET A 7 19.58 14.95 -33.64
CA MET A 7 20.57 16.03 -33.51
C MET A 7 19.92 17.42 -33.58
N LYS A 8 18.82 17.58 -34.33
CA LYS A 8 18.05 18.83 -34.40
C LYS A 8 17.30 19.11 -33.07
N ILE A 9 16.86 18.06 -32.38
CA ILE A 9 16.24 18.18 -31.06
C ILE A 9 17.28 18.57 -29.99
N LYS A 10 18.49 17.96 -30.02
CA LYS A 10 19.58 18.31 -29.09
C LYS A 10 20.09 19.74 -29.26
N LYS A 11 20.09 20.26 -30.48
CA LYS A 11 20.58 21.64 -30.79
C LYS A 11 19.62 22.73 -30.28
N ASN A 12 18.33 22.43 -30.14
CA ASN A 12 17.33 23.34 -29.61
C ASN A 12 17.29 23.39 -28.05
N GLU A 13 17.92 22.44 -27.37
CA GLU A 13 17.95 22.39 -25.88
C GLU A 13 19.07 23.27 -25.28
N ASN A 14 20.14 23.61 -26.09
CA ASN A 14 21.31 24.36 -25.57
C ASN A 14 21.21 25.88 -25.71
N GLY A 15 20.10 26.40 -26.16
CA GLY A 15 19.98 27.84 -26.47
C GLY A 15 18.86 28.56 -25.73
N LYS A 16 18.74 28.48 -24.40
CA LYS A 16 17.98 29.46 -23.59
C LYS A 16 18.20 29.24 -22.10
N ASN A 17 19.28 29.77 -21.60
CA ASN A 17 19.37 30.16 -20.19
C ASN A 17 19.12 31.67 -20.13
N LYS A 18 17.97 32.08 -19.58
CA LYS A 18 17.71 33.25 -18.74
C LYS A 18 16.20 33.55 -18.72
N THR A 19 15.53 33.23 -17.66
CA THR A 19 14.68 34.13 -16.86
C THR A 19 13.78 33.31 -15.92
N LYS A 20 13.82 33.65 -14.66
CA LYS A 20 13.04 33.12 -13.55
C LYS A 20 11.55 33.47 -13.74
N LEU A 21 10.71 32.58 -13.20
CA LEU A 21 9.24 32.61 -13.15
C LEU A 21 8.57 32.06 -14.43
N CYS A 22 8.37 30.75 -14.44
CA CYS A 22 7.48 30.14 -15.39
C CYS A 22 6.59 29.11 -14.71
N ASN A 23 5.29 29.33 -14.83
CA ASN A 23 4.13 28.60 -14.38
C ASN A 23 4.28 27.07 -14.33
N LYS A 24 3.81 26.47 -13.23
CA LYS A 24 3.62 25.01 -13.06
C LYS A 24 2.95 24.32 -14.26
N GLU A 25 2.08 25.01 -14.98
CA GLU A 25 1.43 24.48 -16.20
C GLU A 25 2.38 24.27 -17.39
N LYS A 26 3.41 25.11 -17.54
CA LYS A 26 4.40 24.91 -18.62
C LYS A 26 5.33 23.74 -18.32
N ILE A 27 5.64 23.48 -17.06
CA ILE A 27 6.43 22.33 -16.64
C ILE A 27 5.64 21.03 -16.88
N ASN A 28 4.36 20.99 -16.51
CA ASN A 28 3.51 19.83 -16.75
C ASN A 28 3.30 19.55 -18.26
N LYS A 29 3.12 20.57 -19.09
CA LYS A 29 3.07 20.42 -20.57
C LYS A 29 4.40 19.95 -21.17
N ALA A 30 5.54 20.35 -20.61
CA ALA A 30 6.86 19.90 -21.06
C ALA A 30 7.14 18.44 -20.67
N ILE A 31 6.71 18.02 -19.46
CA ILE A 31 6.79 16.64 -18.99
C ILE A 31 5.89 15.73 -19.84
N ASP A 32 4.70 16.20 -20.19
CA ASP A 32 3.75 15.46 -21.02
C ASP A 32 4.24 15.29 -22.46
N LYS A 33 4.81 16.33 -23.06
CA LYS A 33 5.47 16.25 -24.38
C LYS A 33 6.65 15.27 -24.39
N LYS A 34 7.46 15.25 -23.34
CA LYS A 34 8.60 14.32 -23.22
C LYS A 34 8.13 12.87 -23.10
N ASN A 35 7.02 12.64 -22.42
CA ASN A 35 6.38 11.33 -22.30
C ASN A 35 5.71 10.88 -23.59
N ILE A 36 5.08 11.79 -24.34
CA ILE A 36 4.49 11.50 -25.64
C ILE A 36 5.58 11.13 -26.66
N ILE A 37 6.68 11.87 -26.72
CA ILE A 37 7.80 11.57 -27.62
C ILE A 37 8.41 10.20 -27.28
N LYS A 38 8.55 9.85 -25.98
CA LYS A 38 9.00 8.53 -25.55
C LYS A 38 8.02 7.43 -25.97
N LYS A 39 6.72 7.66 -25.86
CA LYS A 39 5.68 6.69 -26.29
C LYS A 39 5.69 6.48 -27.81
N ILE A 40 5.83 7.54 -28.60
CA ILE A 40 5.93 7.46 -30.07
C ILE A 40 7.20 6.70 -30.48
N PHE A 41 8.33 6.99 -29.84
CA PHE A 41 9.59 6.29 -30.08
C PHE A 41 9.49 4.79 -29.76
N TYR A 42 8.79 4.46 -28.66
CA TYR A 42 8.51 3.08 -28.26
C TYR A 42 7.62 2.34 -29.28
N ILE A 43 6.56 3.00 -29.76
CA ILE A 43 5.65 2.42 -30.77
C ILE A 43 6.42 2.17 -32.09
N VAL A 44 7.28 3.10 -32.52
CA VAL A 44 8.08 2.94 -33.75
C VAL A 44 9.07 1.78 -33.60
N ILE A 45 9.70 1.62 -32.46
CA ILE A 45 10.61 0.49 -32.19
C ILE A 45 9.84 -0.84 -32.13
N LEU A 46 8.66 -0.88 -31.52
CA LEU A 46 7.82 -2.09 -31.51
C LEU A 46 7.38 -2.49 -32.94
N ILE A 47 7.02 -1.52 -33.77
CA ILE A 47 6.65 -1.77 -35.17
C ILE A 47 7.85 -2.30 -35.99
N LEU A 48 9.01 -1.71 -35.83
CA LEU A 48 10.24 -2.16 -36.50
C LEU A 48 10.65 -3.56 -36.06
N PHE A 49 10.46 -3.87 -34.76
CA PHE A 49 10.79 -5.17 -34.22
C PHE A 49 9.79 -6.26 -34.64
N TYR A 50 8.49 -5.93 -34.69
CA TYR A 50 7.45 -6.83 -35.20
C TYR A 50 7.68 -7.20 -36.68
N LEU A 51 8.29 -6.28 -37.46
CA LEU A 51 8.59 -6.50 -38.87
C LEU A 51 9.88 -7.30 -39.12
N PHE A 52 10.82 -7.33 -38.16
CA PHE A 52 12.18 -7.85 -38.42
C PHE A 52 12.67 -8.93 -37.44
N CYS A 53 11.89 -9.36 -36.42
CA CYS A 53 12.35 -10.36 -35.44
C CYS A 53 11.47 -11.62 -35.35
N PRO A 54 12.08 -12.77 -35.02
CA PRO A 54 11.37 -14.05 -34.91
C PRO A 54 10.39 -14.07 -33.70
N LYS A 55 9.34 -14.86 -33.85
CA LYS A 55 8.08 -14.91 -33.09
C LYS A 55 8.13 -15.18 -31.55
N ASN A 56 9.31 -15.24 -30.92
CA ASN A 56 9.45 -15.74 -29.54
C ASN A 56 9.83 -14.68 -28.48
N ILE A 57 9.83 -13.37 -28.79
CA ILE A 57 10.18 -12.34 -27.84
C ILE A 57 8.91 -11.54 -27.46
N THR A 58 8.56 -11.55 -26.16
CA THR A 58 7.40 -10.81 -25.66
C THR A 58 7.69 -9.31 -25.56
N SER A 59 6.68 -8.46 -25.74
CA SER A 59 6.77 -7.00 -25.60
C SER A 59 7.37 -6.54 -24.26
N ASN A 60 7.17 -7.31 -23.21
CA ASN A 60 7.74 -7.05 -21.87
C ASN A 60 9.24 -7.28 -21.81
N SER A 61 9.77 -8.28 -22.53
CA SER A 61 11.23 -8.54 -22.62
C SER A 61 11.95 -7.37 -23.27
N LEU A 62 11.36 -6.76 -24.29
CA LEU A 62 11.91 -5.60 -24.98
C LEU A 62 11.87 -4.34 -24.13
N TYR A 63 10.75 -4.08 -23.45
CA TYR A 63 10.63 -2.94 -22.57
C TYR A 63 11.71 -2.99 -21.45
N ASN A 64 11.92 -4.17 -20.86
CA ASN A 64 12.94 -4.36 -19.83
C ASN A 64 14.38 -4.24 -20.37
N LEU A 65 14.63 -4.68 -21.59
CA LEU A 65 15.94 -4.57 -22.26
C LEU A 65 16.33 -3.10 -22.53
N PHE A 66 15.37 -2.26 -22.94
CA PHE A 66 15.62 -0.85 -23.29
C PHE A 66 15.66 0.09 -22.09
N TYR A 67 14.95 -0.24 -20.98
CA TYR A 67 14.90 0.65 -19.82
C TYR A 67 15.75 0.17 -18.63
N ASN A 68 16.34 -1.01 -18.70
CA ASN A 68 17.20 -1.59 -17.66
C ASN A 68 16.66 -1.36 -16.21
N LYS A 69 15.32 -1.41 -16.07
CA LYS A 69 14.67 -1.22 -14.77
C LYS A 69 14.94 -2.41 -13.88
N LYS A 70 15.44 -2.15 -12.69
CA LYS A 70 15.59 -3.18 -11.67
C LYS A 70 14.23 -3.79 -11.30
N ARG A 71 14.21 -5.10 -11.07
CA ARG A 71 13.01 -5.91 -10.86
C ARG A 71 12.80 -6.16 -9.38
N VAL A 72 11.60 -5.85 -8.89
CA VAL A 72 11.23 -5.99 -7.49
C VAL A 72 10.09 -6.97 -7.36
N GLY A 73 10.30 -8.04 -6.61
CA GLY A 73 9.24 -8.92 -6.14
C GLY A 73 8.70 -8.43 -4.79
N VAL A 74 7.41 -8.12 -4.73
CA VAL A 74 6.73 -7.70 -3.51
C VAL A 74 5.91 -8.85 -2.97
N VAL A 75 6.41 -9.51 -1.93
CA VAL A 75 5.80 -10.67 -1.31
C VAL A 75 4.71 -10.21 -0.34
N CYS A 76 3.48 -10.61 -0.62
CA CYS A 76 2.29 -10.19 0.08
C CYS A 76 1.51 -11.38 0.62
N ILE A 77 0.70 -11.15 1.65
CA ILE A 77 -0.29 -12.13 2.10
C ILE A 77 -1.33 -12.39 0.99
N GLU A 78 -2.05 -13.51 1.11
CA GLU A 78 -3.12 -13.85 0.19
C GLU A 78 -4.09 -12.67 -0.02
N VAL A 79 -4.53 -12.50 -1.25
CA VAL A 79 -5.56 -11.51 -1.55
C VAL A 79 -6.89 -12.00 -1.03
N THR A 80 -7.54 -11.14 -0.26
CA THR A 80 -8.87 -11.39 0.30
C THR A 80 -9.79 -10.23 -0.04
N GLN A 81 -11.10 -10.40 0.10
CA GLN A 81 -12.09 -9.30 -0.04
C GLN A 81 -11.95 -8.24 1.07
N ASN A 82 -10.73 -7.96 1.50
CA ASN A 82 -10.42 -6.95 2.49
C ASN A 82 -9.80 -5.73 1.80
N VAL A 83 -10.50 -4.61 1.86
CA VAL A 83 -10.06 -3.33 1.26
C VAL A 83 -8.63 -2.99 1.65
N GLY A 84 -8.30 -3.13 2.93
CA GLY A 84 -6.97 -2.79 3.43
C GLY A 84 -5.88 -3.69 2.84
N ASN A 85 -6.14 -4.98 2.71
CA ASN A 85 -5.23 -5.94 2.12
C ASN A 85 -4.87 -5.57 0.67
N ILE A 86 -5.88 -5.15 -0.12
CA ILE A 86 -5.68 -4.75 -1.51
C ILE A 86 -4.97 -3.40 -1.59
N LEU A 87 -5.38 -2.41 -0.81
CA LEU A 87 -4.81 -1.06 -0.86
C LEU A 87 -3.37 -0.98 -0.33
N VAL A 88 -2.96 -1.88 0.57
CA VAL A 88 -1.55 -2.03 0.98
C VAL A 88 -0.68 -2.49 -0.19
N LYS A 89 -1.15 -3.47 -0.97
CA LYS A 89 -0.45 -3.95 -2.17
C LYS A 89 -0.39 -2.85 -3.24
N TYR A 90 -1.54 -2.23 -3.50
CA TYR A 90 -1.66 -1.10 -4.43
C TYR A 90 -0.65 0.01 -4.11
N SER A 91 -0.58 0.41 -2.85
CA SER A 91 0.27 1.52 -2.43
C SER A 91 1.75 1.22 -2.58
N MET A 92 2.18 0.01 -2.21
CA MET A 92 3.56 -0.42 -2.41
C MET A 92 3.90 -0.52 -3.89
N PHE A 93 3.01 -1.11 -4.70
CA PHE A 93 3.17 -1.21 -6.14
C PHE A 93 3.35 0.18 -6.77
N LYS A 94 2.43 1.11 -6.50
CA LYS A 94 2.49 2.47 -7.06
C LYS A 94 3.73 3.24 -6.59
N LYS A 95 4.15 3.08 -5.34
CA LYS A 95 5.38 3.73 -4.86
C LYS A 95 6.62 3.21 -5.56
N LEU A 96 6.72 1.91 -5.77
CA LEU A 96 7.86 1.31 -6.47
C LEU A 96 7.88 1.66 -7.97
N GLU A 97 6.71 1.71 -8.62
CA GLU A 97 6.61 2.22 -10.00
C GLU A 97 7.07 3.69 -10.10
N GLU A 98 6.64 4.56 -9.15
CA GLU A 98 7.07 5.96 -9.05
C GLU A 98 8.60 6.07 -8.88
N LEU A 99 9.21 5.15 -8.14
CA LEU A 99 10.66 5.06 -7.95
C LEU A 99 11.40 4.46 -9.15
N GLY A 100 10.69 4.03 -10.19
CA GLY A 100 11.28 3.58 -11.46
C GLY A 100 11.56 2.08 -11.56
N PHE A 101 11.01 1.26 -10.66
CA PHE A 101 11.20 -0.19 -10.70
C PHE A 101 10.18 -0.91 -11.60
N ASN A 102 10.55 -2.10 -12.04
CA ASN A 102 9.62 -3.08 -12.60
C ASN A 102 9.15 -3.97 -11.44
N VAL A 103 7.85 -3.89 -11.13
CA VAL A 103 7.28 -4.47 -9.91
C VAL A 103 6.43 -5.69 -10.22
N ARG A 104 6.65 -6.77 -9.46
CA ARG A 104 5.80 -7.96 -9.47
C ARG A 104 5.25 -8.20 -8.07
N ILE A 105 3.94 -8.33 -7.96
CA ILE A 105 3.28 -8.74 -6.71
C ILE A 105 3.30 -10.26 -6.63
N ILE A 106 3.85 -10.77 -5.56
CA ILE A 106 3.95 -12.20 -5.26
C ILE A 106 2.98 -12.48 -4.11
N SER A 107 1.86 -13.13 -4.41
CA SER A 107 0.81 -13.40 -3.43
C SER A 107 0.27 -14.81 -3.60
N PRO A 108 0.23 -15.65 -2.56
CA PRO A 108 -0.37 -16.97 -2.63
C PRO A 108 -1.90 -16.88 -2.77
N GLY A 109 -2.51 -17.95 -3.30
CA GLY A 109 -3.95 -18.09 -3.38
C GLY A 109 -4.57 -17.81 -4.74
N LYS A 110 -5.86 -18.07 -4.84
CA LYS A 110 -6.67 -17.83 -6.03
C LYS A 110 -7.51 -16.58 -5.81
N PHE A 111 -7.58 -15.71 -6.80
CA PHE A 111 -8.45 -14.54 -6.76
C PHE A 111 -9.91 -14.91 -7.02
N GLY A 112 -10.83 -14.32 -6.26
CA GLY A 112 -12.24 -14.31 -6.58
C GLY A 112 -12.56 -13.38 -7.76
N LYS A 113 -13.70 -13.58 -8.42
CA LYS A 113 -14.12 -12.77 -9.59
C LYS A 113 -14.31 -11.28 -9.26
N THR A 114 -14.73 -10.94 -8.04
CA THR A 114 -15.01 -9.57 -7.58
C THR A 114 -13.75 -8.78 -7.25
N GLU A 115 -12.68 -9.46 -6.84
CA GLU A 115 -11.38 -8.85 -6.56
C GLU A 115 -10.63 -8.56 -7.86
N PHE A 116 -11.05 -9.22 -8.93
CA PHE A 116 -10.35 -9.28 -10.19
C PHE A 116 -10.38 -7.96 -10.98
N SER A 117 -11.45 -7.16 -10.89
CA SER A 117 -11.58 -5.96 -11.72
C SER A 117 -10.57 -4.87 -11.32
N PHE A 118 -10.54 -4.48 -10.05
CA PHE A 118 -9.56 -3.50 -9.56
C PHE A 118 -8.13 -4.03 -9.68
N ILE A 119 -7.90 -5.30 -9.31
CA ILE A 119 -6.59 -5.93 -9.36
C ILE A 119 -6.10 -6.05 -10.80
N ASN A 120 -6.92 -6.53 -11.74
CA ASN A 120 -6.55 -6.64 -13.15
C ASN A 120 -6.28 -5.28 -13.78
N ASN A 121 -7.10 -4.28 -13.49
CA ASN A 121 -6.92 -2.94 -14.02
C ASN A 121 -5.65 -2.25 -13.48
N THR A 122 -5.27 -2.58 -12.24
CA THR A 122 -4.16 -1.93 -11.54
C THR A 122 -2.84 -2.66 -11.69
N PHE A 123 -2.83 -3.99 -11.62
CA PHE A 123 -1.61 -4.81 -11.54
C PHE A 123 -1.31 -5.63 -12.78
N ASN A 124 -2.26 -5.79 -13.71
CA ASN A 124 -2.02 -6.56 -14.92
C ASN A 124 -1.05 -5.82 -15.87
N PRO A 125 -0.02 -6.45 -16.44
CA PRO A 125 0.33 -7.89 -16.37
C PRO A 125 1.35 -8.25 -15.28
N ASN A 126 1.58 -7.39 -14.31
CA ASN A 126 2.67 -7.52 -13.34
C ASN A 126 2.29 -8.35 -12.10
N LEU A 127 1.06 -8.85 -12.04
CA LEU A 127 0.63 -9.70 -10.95
C LEU A 127 1.08 -11.14 -11.18
N PHE A 128 1.94 -11.61 -10.29
CA PHE A 128 2.36 -13.00 -10.26
C PHE A 128 1.53 -13.73 -9.21
N LEU A 129 0.67 -14.63 -9.67
CA LEU A 129 -0.05 -15.55 -8.79
C LEU A 129 0.74 -16.83 -8.67
N ILE A 130 1.12 -17.18 -7.46
CA ILE A 130 1.79 -18.44 -7.21
C ILE A 130 0.78 -19.43 -6.67
N ASN A 131 0.43 -20.42 -7.50
CA ASN A 131 -0.36 -21.58 -7.09
C ASN A 131 0.50 -22.55 -6.28
N GLN A 132 0.05 -22.90 -5.08
CA GLN A 132 0.35 -24.05 -4.23
C GLN A 132 1.81 -24.49 -3.95
N SER A 133 2.79 -24.30 -4.83
CA SER A 133 4.20 -24.55 -4.54
C SER A 133 5.02 -23.27 -4.77
N PHE A 134 5.14 -22.48 -3.74
CA PHE A 134 5.78 -21.15 -3.77
C PHE A 134 7.23 -21.18 -4.27
N SER A 135 7.89 -22.34 -4.20
CA SER A 135 9.32 -22.48 -4.47
C SER A 135 9.68 -22.90 -5.89
N GLU A 136 8.77 -23.51 -6.64
CA GLU A 136 9.11 -24.15 -7.93
C GLU A 136 8.99 -23.20 -9.13
N GLU A 137 8.26 -22.09 -8.99
CA GLU A 137 7.98 -21.17 -10.10
C GLU A 137 8.84 -19.89 -10.11
N LEU A 138 9.56 -19.60 -9.00
CA LEU A 138 10.36 -18.37 -8.86
C LEU A 138 11.84 -18.67 -8.97
N ASN A 139 12.54 -17.87 -9.78
CA ASN A 139 13.98 -17.98 -9.97
C ASN A 139 14.71 -16.71 -9.49
N GLU A 140 15.94 -16.89 -8.99
CA GLU A 140 16.80 -15.77 -8.61
C GLU A 140 16.97 -14.75 -9.75
N SER A 141 17.05 -15.23 -10.98
CA SER A 141 17.20 -14.41 -12.18
C SER A 141 16.04 -13.48 -12.47
N ASP A 142 14.87 -13.68 -11.83
CA ASP A 142 13.67 -12.87 -12.07
C ASP A 142 13.66 -11.58 -11.28
N PHE A 143 14.50 -11.45 -10.25
CA PHE A 143 14.48 -10.34 -9.30
C PHE A 143 15.84 -9.75 -9.01
N ASP A 144 15.87 -8.46 -8.74
CA ASP A 144 17.01 -7.76 -8.16
C ASP A 144 16.76 -7.47 -6.67
N TYR A 145 15.48 -7.40 -6.28
CA TYR A 145 15.03 -7.21 -4.90
C TYR A 145 13.81 -8.08 -4.58
N LEU A 146 13.75 -8.56 -3.33
CA LEU A 146 12.54 -9.11 -2.73
C LEU A 146 12.18 -8.31 -1.49
N ILE A 147 10.93 -7.85 -1.44
CA ILE A 147 10.37 -7.10 -0.32
C ILE A 147 9.28 -7.94 0.32
N VAL A 148 9.46 -8.32 1.58
CA VAL A 148 8.32 -8.77 2.39
C VAL A 148 7.50 -7.55 2.75
N ASN A 149 6.31 -7.44 2.16
CA ASN A 149 5.47 -6.27 2.28
C ASN A 149 4.75 -6.23 3.63
N SER A 150 4.14 -5.11 3.90
CA SER A 150 3.27 -4.87 5.04
C SER A 150 2.04 -5.79 5.06
N ASP A 151 1.19 -5.60 6.04
CA ASP A 151 0.09 -6.40 6.53
C ASP A 151 0.58 -7.47 7.52
N GLN A 152 -0.26 -8.41 7.92
CA GLN A 152 0.04 -9.43 8.93
C GLN A 152 1.02 -10.52 8.43
N THR A 153 2.02 -10.13 7.66
CA THR A 153 2.98 -11.04 7.05
C THR A 153 3.81 -11.81 8.07
N TRP A 154 4.02 -11.25 9.25
CA TRP A 154 4.76 -11.90 10.33
C TRP A 154 3.89 -12.38 11.50
N LYS A 155 2.57 -12.48 11.28
CA LYS A 155 1.67 -13.13 12.24
C LYS A 155 1.83 -14.64 12.16
N TYR A 156 2.29 -15.26 13.24
CA TYR A 156 2.50 -16.70 13.29
C TYR A 156 1.19 -17.47 13.04
N GLY A 157 1.28 -18.55 12.29
CA GLY A 157 0.13 -19.37 11.94
C GLY A 157 -0.79 -18.81 10.86
N MET A 158 -0.46 -17.61 10.30
CA MET A 158 -1.22 -17.02 9.19
C MET A 158 -1.07 -17.81 7.88
N TRP A 159 0.03 -18.56 7.74
CA TRP A 159 0.42 -19.27 6.52
C TRP A 159 0.59 -20.77 6.77
N LYS A 160 0.15 -21.58 5.80
CA LYS A 160 0.49 -23.00 5.78
C LYS A 160 2.01 -23.20 5.69
N ASP A 161 2.64 -22.45 4.79
CA ASP A 161 4.09 -22.46 4.54
C ASP A 161 4.74 -21.18 5.10
N TYR A 162 4.58 -20.96 6.39
CA TYR A 162 4.93 -19.71 7.07
C TYR A 162 6.34 -19.21 6.78
N TYR A 163 7.33 -20.10 6.91
CA TYR A 163 8.72 -19.70 6.72
C TYR A 163 9.07 -19.43 5.26
N ASP A 164 8.44 -20.14 4.34
CA ASP A 164 8.68 -19.97 2.91
C ASP A 164 8.23 -18.59 2.44
N ILE A 165 7.11 -18.13 2.95
CA ILE A 165 6.50 -16.86 2.55
C ILE A 165 7.00 -15.71 3.42
N ALA A 166 6.78 -15.81 4.75
CA ALA A 166 7.03 -14.70 5.67
C ALA A 166 8.52 -14.34 5.80
N PHE A 167 9.41 -15.32 5.62
CA PHE A 167 10.84 -15.18 5.79
C PHE A 167 11.66 -15.55 4.55
N LEU A 168 11.02 -15.71 3.39
CA LEU A 168 11.65 -15.97 2.09
C LEU A 168 12.59 -17.18 2.11
N LYS A 169 12.21 -18.29 2.77
CA LYS A 169 13.03 -19.49 2.88
C LYS A 169 13.38 -20.06 1.50
N TYR A 170 12.44 -20.00 0.53
CA TYR A 170 12.70 -20.42 -0.86
C TYR A 170 13.84 -19.63 -1.51
N ALA A 171 14.04 -18.38 -1.13
CA ALA A 171 15.09 -17.50 -1.62
C ALA A 171 16.33 -17.45 -0.71
N LYS A 172 16.46 -18.38 0.27
CA LYS A 172 17.56 -18.39 1.26
C LYS A 172 18.92 -18.30 0.58
N ASN A 173 19.13 -19.06 -0.49
CA ASN A 173 20.40 -19.17 -1.20
C ASN A 173 20.57 -18.16 -2.35
N TRP A 174 19.60 -17.27 -2.56
CA TRP A 174 19.68 -16.24 -3.59
C TRP A 174 20.65 -15.14 -3.13
N SER A 175 21.86 -15.16 -3.64
CA SER A 175 22.94 -14.25 -3.21
C SER A 175 22.92 -12.90 -3.92
N ARG A 176 22.40 -12.85 -5.14
CA ARG A 176 22.32 -11.63 -5.96
C ARG A 176 21.13 -10.77 -5.62
N VAL A 177 20.06 -11.34 -5.06
CA VAL A 177 18.81 -10.65 -4.74
C VAL A 177 18.88 -10.03 -3.35
N LYS A 178 18.74 -8.70 -3.27
CA LYS A 178 18.63 -8.00 -1.98
C LYS A 178 17.27 -8.24 -1.38
N LYS A 179 17.20 -8.59 -0.10
CA LYS A 179 16.00 -8.93 0.64
C LYS A 179 15.81 -7.97 1.81
N PHE A 180 14.59 -7.48 2.00
CA PHE A 180 14.23 -6.65 3.17
C PHE A 180 12.75 -6.70 3.46
N VAL A 181 12.39 -6.18 4.63
CA VAL A 181 11.00 -6.13 5.11
C VAL A 181 10.54 -4.69 5.16
N TYR A 182 9.36 -4.41 4.62
CA TYR A 182 8.72 -3.12 4.75
C TYR A 182 7.42 -3.22 5.54
N GLY A 183 7.42 -2.70 6.78
CA GLY A 183 6.22 -2.53 7.59
C GLY A 183 5.50 -3.81 7.94
N ALA A 184 6.21 -4.92 8.21
CA ALA A 184 5.58 -6.16 8.64
C ALA A 184 4.71 -5.93 9.89
N SER A 185 3.62 -6.68 10.01
CA SER A 185 2.78 -6.71 11.19
C SER A 185 2.79 -8.10 11.80
N ILE A 186 2.91 -8.15 13.12
CA ILE A 186 2.79 -9.40 13.88
C ILE A 186 1.34 -9.66 14.32
N GLY A 187 0.47 -8.69 14.13
CA GLY A 187 -0.94 -8.80 14.46
C GLY A 187 -1.22 -9.06 15.93
N SER A 188 -0.35 -8.61 16.83
CA SER A 188 -0.49 -8.88 18.28
C SER A 188 0.21 -7.81 19.10
N ASP A 189 -0.27 -7.58 20.31
CA ASP A 189 0.40 -6.76 21.34
C ASP A 189 1.39 -7.57 22.19
N LYS A 190 1.54 -8.87 21.90
CA LYS A 190 2.48 -9.79 22.55
C LYS A 190 3.21 -10.60 21.50
N ILE A 191 4.46 -10.98 21.81
CA ILE A 191 5.18 -11.91 20.94
C ILE A 191 4.49 -13.29 20.99
N GLN A 192 4.23 -13.86 19.84
CA GLN A 192 3.56 -15.15 19.75
C GLN A 192 4.54 -16.28 20.07
N TYR A 193 4.09 -17.25 20.87
CA TYR A 193 4.91 -18.39 21.30
C TYR A 193 5.61 -19.11 20.14
N GLY A 194 4.91 -19.31 19.03
CA GLY A 194 5.50 -19.94 17.84
C GLY A 194 6.68 -19.17 17.23
N ILE A 195 6.70 -17.83 17.35
CA ILE A 195 7.84 -17.00 16.92
C ILE A 195 9.04 -17.23 17.87
N VAL A 196 8.81 -17.19 19.17
CA VAL A 196 9.86 -17.39 20.19
C VAL A 196 10.46 -18.80 20.09
N ARG A 197 9.61 -19.82 19.99
CA ARG A 197 10.03 -21.22 19.85
C ARG A 197 10.93 -21.43 18.64
N ASN A 198 10.67 -20.72 17.56
CA ASN A 198 11.41 -20.89 16.31
C ASN A 198 12.42 -19.74 16.03
N GLN A 199 12.82 -19.01 17.08
CA GLN A 199 13.68 -17.83 16.95
C GLN A 199 15.00 -18.11 16.19
N LYS A 200 15.60 -19.30 16.40
CA LYS A 200 16.86 -19.71 15.72
C LYS A 200 16.66 -19.74 14.21
N THR A 201 15.63 -20.45 13.75
CA THR A 201 15.29 -20.55 12.32
C THR A 201 14.97 -19.17 11.72
N ILE A 202 14.20 -18.35 12.44
CA ILE A 202 13.85 -16.99 12.00
C ILE A 202 15.10 -16.13 11.85
N LYS A 203 15.99 -16.12 12.85
CA LYS A 203 17.26 -15.38 12.79
C LYS A 203 18.13 -15.82 11.61
N GLU A 204 18.24 -17.13 11.38
CA GLU A 204 18.98 -17.68 10.25
C GLU A 204 18.42 -17.18 8.92
N LEU A 205 17.10 -17.25 8.71
CA LEU A 205 16.47 -16.85 7.47
C LEU A 205 16.59 -15.35 7.17
N ILE A 206 16.53 -14.50 8.19
CA ILE A 206 16.61 -13.03 8.01
C ILE A 206 18.04 -12.49 8.12
N SER A 207 19.04 -13.33 8.38
CA SER A 207 20.43 -12.89 8.56
C SER A 207 20.99 -12.11 7.37
N ASN A 208 20.49 -12.41 6.16
CA ASN A 208 20.88 -11.75 4.91
C ASN A 208 19.93 -10.63 4.46
N PHE A 209 18.97 -10.23 5.32
CA PHE A 209 18.10 -9.12 4.99
C PHE A 209 18.81 -7.79 5.23
N THR A 210 18.71 -6.87 4.28
CA THR A 210 19.34 -5.55 4.36
C THR A 210 18.61 -4.59 5.29
N GLY A 211 17.37 -4.89 5.65
CA GLY A 211 16.58 -4.06 6.57
C GLY A 211 15.32 -4.77 7.03
N ILE A 212 14.91 -4.45 8.26
CA ILE A 212 13.69 -4.94 8.89
C ILE A 212 12.90 -3.76 9.40
N SER A 213 11.63 -3.69 9.04
CA SER A 213 10.74 -2.65 9.57
C SER A 213 9.34 -3.19 9.86
N PHE A 214 8.69 -2.55 10.81
CA PHE A 214 7.35 -2.86 11.30
C PHE A 214 6.44 -1.64 11.19
N ARG A 215 5.15 -1.85 10.98
CA ARG A 215 4.15 -0.77 11.04
C ARG A 215 3.56 -0.57 12.45
N GLU A 216 4.07 -1.31 13.43
CA GLU A 216 3.66 -1.23 14.84
C GLU A 216 4.89 -0.95 15.70
N ILE A 217 4.82 0.10 16.53
CA ILE A 217 5.88 0.43 17.50
C ILE A 217 6.10 -0.73 18.47
N GLY A 218 5.00 -1.35 18.93
CA GLY A 218 5.06 -2.51 19.82
C GLY A 218 5.82 -3.70 19.21
N ALA A 219 5.68 -3.94 17.89
CA ALA A 219 6.38 -5.03 17.22
C ALA A 219 7.90 -4.79 17.18
N VAL A 220 8.36 -3.54 17.01
CA VAL A 220 9.79 -3.19 17.07
C VAL A 220 10.37 -3.61 18.42
N LYS A 221 9.73 -3.19 19.52
CA LYS A 221 10.16 -3.54 20.90
C LYS A 221 10.13 -5.04 21.14
N LEU A 222 9.03 -5.70 20.78
CA LEU A 222 8.85 -7.14 21.00
C LEU A 222 9.90 -7.99 20.28
N PHE A 223 10.28 -7.63 19.04
CA PHE A 223 11.29 -8.35 18.28
C PHE A 223 12.70 -8.10 18.84
N GLU A 224 13.00 -6.88 19.27
CA GLU A 224 14.29 -6.57 19.88
C GLU A 224 14.44 -7.27 21.23
N GLU A 225 13.46 -7.17 22.14
CA GLU A 225 13.50 -7.71 23.49
C GLU A 225 13.51 -9.25 23.51
N ASN A 226 12.68 -9.89 22.69
CA ASN A 226 12.51 -11.35 22.74
C ASN A 226 13.42 -12.10 21.78
N LEU A 227 13.82 -11.48 20.67
CA LEU A 227 14.59 -12.15 19.63
C LEU A 227 15.96 -11.49 19.39
N GLY A 228 16.24 -10.33 19.94
CA GLY A 228 17.43 -9.54 19.62
C GLY A 228 17.46 -9.06 18.16
N ILE A 229 16.32 -9.01 17.50
CA ILE A 229 16.19 -8.58 16.11
C ILE A 229 15.87 -7.10 16.11
N LYS A 230 16.81 -6.28 15.64
CA LYS A 230 16.62 -4.84 15.51
C LYS A 230 15.81 -4.51 14.26
N GLY A 231 14.75 -3.72 14.42
CA GLY A 231 13.94 -3.20 13.35
C GLY A 231 13.61 -1.73 13.56
N VAL A 232 12.99 -1.10 12.58
CA VAL A 232 12.53 0.30 12.67
C VAL A 232 11.03 0.39 12.44
N PHE A 233 10.39 1.38 13.05
CA PHE A 233 9.01 1.71 12.75
C PHE A 233 8.92 2.46 11.41
N VAL A 234 8.00 2.06 10.55
CA VAL A 234 7.63 2.77 9.33
C VAL A 234 6.11 2.87 9.25
N LEU A 235 5.61 3.85 8.53
CA LEU A 235 4.18 3.96 8.25
C LEU A 235 3.72 2.81 7.35
N ASP A 236 2.45 2.41 7.51
CA ASP A 236 1.78 1.50 6.58
C ASP A 236 1.93 2.00 5.13
N PRO A 237 2.10 1.12 4.13
CA PRO A 237 2.28 1.51 2.73
C PRO A 237 1.21 2.48 2.21
N THR A 238 0.00 2.42 2.75
CA THR A 238 -1.08 3.32 2.33
C THR A 238 -0.80 4.79 2.63
N PHE A 239 0.08 5.10 3.56
CA PHE A 239 0.50 6.48 3.85
C PHE A 239 1.61 7.02 2.92
N ILE A 240 2.39 6.15 2.24
CA ILE A 240 3.60 6.59 1.52
C ILE A 240 3.37 7.01 0.08
N ILE A 241 2.20 6.78 -0.48
CA ILE A 241 1.81 7.35 -1.77
C ILE A 241 1.02 8.65 -1.57
N ASP A 242 1.00 9.50 -2.61
CA ASP A 242 0.16 10.68 -2.58
C ASP A 242 -1.32 10.28 -2.64
N LYS A 243 -2.18 10.98 -1.88
CA LYS A 243 -3.62 10.76 -1.90
C LYS A 243 -4.23 10.87 -3.31
N GLN A 244 -3.55 11.59 -4.22
CA GLN A 244 -3.97 11.74 -5.61
C GLN A 244 -4.05 10.40 -6.34
N TYR A 245 -3.22 9.42 -5.97
CA TYR A 245 -3.33 8.07 -6.53
C TYR A 245 -4.71 7.47 -6.25
N TYR A 246 -5.20 7.59 -5.01
CA TYR A 246 -6.54 7.10 -4.64
C TYR A 246 -7.67 7.89 -5.31
N LEU A 247 -7.50 9.21 -5.44
CA LEU A 247 -8.47 10.08 -6.13
C LEU A 247 -8.58 9.73 -7.63
N ASN A 248 -7.47 9.32 -8.26
CA ASN A 248 -7.47 8.92 -9.65
C ASN A 248 -8.26 7.62 -9.89
N GLU A 249 -8.24 6.68 -8.94
CA GLU A 249 -8.97 5.40 -9.06
C GLU A 249 -10.49 5.60 -9.03
N ILE A 250 -10.96 6.70 -8.45
CA ILE A 250 -12.40 7.02 -8.40
C ILE A 250 -12.80 8.13 -9.38
N LYS A 251 -11.92 8.48 -10.31
CA LYS A 251 -12.23 9.52 -11.31
C LYS A 251 -13.36 9.05 -12.22
N GLY A 252 -14.50 9.75 -12.16
CA GLY A 252 -15.70 9.39 -12.91
C GLY A 252 -16.58 8.35 -12.21
N TYR A 253 -16.17 7.83 -11.05
CA TYR A 253 -17.01 6.96 -10.25
C TYR A 253 -18.22 7.73 -9.70
N LYS A 254 -19.38 7.13 -9.79
CA LYS A 254 -20.64 7.71 -9.31
C LYS A 254 -21.32 6.67 -8.40
N GLU A 255 -21.79 7.14 -7.27
CA GLU A 255 -22.69 6.40 -6.39
C GLU A 255 -24.06 7.10 -6.41
N ASN A 256 -25.13 6.36 -6.14
CA ASN A 256 -26.51 6.87 -6.12
C ASN A 256 -26.79 7.74 -4.87
N PHE A 257 -25.89 8.68 -4.57
CA PHE A 257 -26.13 9.72 -3.59
C PHE A 257 -26.61 10.99 -4.31
N THR A 258 -27.65 11.59 -3.80
CA THR A 258 -27.95 12.98 -4.16
C THR A 258 -26.88 13.86 -3.52
N SER A 259 -26.28 14.75 -4.29
CA SER A 259 -25.17 15.63 -3.86
C SER A 259 -25.49 16.51 -2.64
N SER A 260 -26.74 16.58 -2.22
CA SER A 260 -27.23 17.33 -1.06
C SER A 260 -27.33 16.51 0.24
N GLU A 261 -27.21 15.19 0.20
CA GLU A 261 -27.41 14.35 1.39
C GLU A 261 -26.14 14.23 2.22
N LYS A 262 -26.24 14.71 3.47
CA LYS A 262 -25.17 14.50 4.46
C LYS A 262 -25.26 13.07 4.99
N PHE A 263 -24.16 12.33 4.90
CA PHE A 263 -24.09 10.96 5.43
C PHE A 263 -22.83 10.70 6.26
N MET A 264 -22.95 9.77 7.18
CA MET A 264 -21.81 9.13 7.85
C MET A 264 -21.49 7.82 7.18
N PHE A 265 -20.23 7.58 6.91
CA PHE A 265 -19.75 6.32 6.35
C PHE A 265 -19.40 5.34 7.48
N VAL A 266 -19.98 4.16 7.43
CA VAL A 266 -19.75 3.10 8.41
C VAL A 266 -19.02 1.93 7.74
N TYR A 267 -17.77 1.73 8.14
CA TYR A 267 -16.95 0.59 7.69
C TYR A 267 -16.66 -0.32 8.90
N GLN A 268 -17.55 -1.26 9.13
CA GLN A 268 -17.51 -2.18 10.26
C GLN A 268 -17.25 -3.61 9.79
N LEU A 269 -16.22 -4.25 10.34
CA LEU A 269 -15.80 -5.60 10.00
C LEU A 269 -16.52 -6.67 10.84
N ASP A 270 -16.76 -6.37 12.11
CA ASP A 270 -17.39 -7.31 13.04
C ASP A 270 -18.61 -6.68 13.71
N ARG A 271 -19.67 -7.45 13.84
CA ARG A 271 -20.89 -6.97 14.51
C ARG A 271 -20.63 -6.70 15.99
N ASN A 272 -21.03 -5.54 16.47
CA ASN A 272 -20.90 -5.13 17.87
C ASN A 272 -22.08 -4.25 18.28
N PHE A 273 -22.76 -4.61 19.34
CA PHE A 273 -23.95 -3.91 19.82
C PHE A 273 -23.66 -2.47 20.27
N ILE A 274 -22.53 -2.24 20.94
CA ILE A 274 -22.12 -0.91 21.41
C ILE A 274 -21.89 0.02 20.23
N ILE A 275 -21.20 -0.49 19.18
CA ILE A 275 -20.94 0.27 17.96
C ILE A 275 -22.25 0.58 17.22
N LYS A 276 -23.15 -0.42 17.13
CA LYS A 276 -24.47 -0.25 16.52
C LYS A 276 -25.26 0.86 17.21
N LYS A 277 -25.35 0.82 18.52
CA LYS A 277 -26.03 1.84 19.32
C LYS A 277 -25.40 3.22 19.11
N PHE A 278 -24.08 3.32 19.11
CA PHE A 278 -23.37 4.57 18.86
C PHE A 278 -23.68 5.15 17.46
N ILE A 279 -23.76 4.30 16.43
CA ILE A 279 -24.14 4.70 15.07
C ILE A 279 -25.57 5.27 15.06
N GLU A 280 -26.52 4.57 15.67
CA GLU A 280 -27.93 5.00 15.74
C GLU A 280 -28.10 6.33 16.49
N ASP A 281 -27.45 6.49 17.65
CA ASP A 281 -27.48 7.71 18.44
C ASP A 281 -26.81 8.88 17.69
N SER A 282 -25.70 8.62 17.02
CA SER A 282 -24.97 9.61 16.21
C SER A 282 -25.79 10.06 15.00
N SER A 283 -26.42 9.13 14.29
CA SER A 283 -27.29 9.42 13.15
C SER A 283 -28.46 10.35 13.55
N LYS A 284 -29.14 10.04 14.65
CA LYS A 284 -30.23 10.86 15.18
C LYS A 284 -29.75 12.26 15.60
N LYS A 285 -28.66 12.33 16.40
CA LYS A 285 -28.14 13.60 16.92
C LYS A 285 -27.63 14.53 15.84
N LEU A 286 -26.94 13.98 14.82
CA LEU A 286 -26.32 14.78 13.75
C LEU A 286 -27.23 14.97 12.53
N ASN A 287 -28.37 14.28 12.48
CA ASN A 287 -29.25 14.23 11.32
C ASN A 287 -28.49 13.84 10.03
N TYR A 288 -27.63 12.81 10.12
CA TYR A 288 -26.90 12.27 8.98
C TYR A 288 -27.46 10.90 8.64
N LYS A 289 -27.58 10.61 7.32
CA LYS A 289 -27.89 9.25 6.85
C LYS A 289 -26.72 8.32 7.15
N VAL A 290 -27.02 7.06 7.42
CA VAL A 290 -26.00 6.01 7.61
C VAL A 290 -25.77 5.32 6.28
N PHE A 291 -24.52 5.39 5.78
CA PHE A 291 -24.08 4.59 4.66
C PHE A 291 -23.19 3.47 5.15
N GLN A 292 -23.74 2.27 5.17
CA GLN A 292 -23.04 1.05 5.58
C GLN A 292 -22.27 0.47 4.39
N PHE A 293 -20.97 0.22 4.54
CA PHE A 293 -20.15 -0.40 3.52
C PHE A 293 -20.62 -1.81 3.15
N GLN A 294 -20.65 -2.10 1.86
CA GLN A 294 -21.06 -3.39 1.30
C GLN A 294 -19.87 -4.14 0.71
N PHE A 295 -19.51 -5.29 1.33
CA PHE A 295 -18.33 -6.07 0.94
C PHE A 295 -18.52 -6.83 -0.39
N ASN A 296 -19.74 -7.17 -0.77
CA ASN A 296 -20.04 -8.05 -1.91
C ASN A 296 -20.23 -7.29 -3.24
N ARG A 297 -19.74 -6.06 -3.33
CA ARG A 297 -19.80 -5.26 -4.58
C ARG A 297 -18.57 -5.53 -5.44
N PRO A 298 -18.69 -5.57 -6.78
CA PRO A 298 -17.54 -5.69 -7.67
C PRO A 298 -16.63 -4.46 -7.65
N ASP A 299 -17.17 -3.28 -7.31
CA ASP A 299 -16.53 -1.96 -7.21
C ASP A 299 -16.26 -1.55 -5.75
N PHE A 300 -16.06 -2.51 -4.86
CA PHE A 300 -15.97 -2.25 -3.41
C PHE A 300 -14.77 -1.38 -3.02
N ILE A 301 -13.68 -1.39 -3.79
CA ILE A 301 -12.50 -0.54 -3.54
C ILE A 301 -12.82 0.92 -3.87
N GLU A 302 -13.38 1.15 -5.07
CA GLU A 302 -13.79 2.47 -5.53
C GLU A 302 -14.88 3.04 -4.61
N ASN A 303 -15.87 2.20 -4.25
CA ASN A 303 -16.91 2.55 -3.31
C ASN A 303 -16.37 2.95 -1.93
N PHE A 304 -15.39 2.21 -1.40
CA PHE A 304 -14.75 2.53 -0.12
C PHE A 304 -14.06 3.91 -0.17
N ILE A 305 -13.24 4.14 -1.19
CA ILE A 305 -12.50 5.39 -1.33
C ILE A 305 -13.49 6.57 -1.52
N PHE A 306 -14.46 6.40 -2.41
CA PHE A 306 -15.49 7.38 -2.69
C PHE A 306 -16.29 7.74 -1.42
N SER A 307 -16.72 6.72 -0.68
CA SER A 307 -17.53 6.89 0.53
C SER A 307 -16.81 7.62 1.65
N ILE A 308 -15.52 7.30 1.88
CA ILE A 308 -14.73 8.06 2.85
C ILE A 308 -14.62 9.53 2.44
N ILE A 309 -14.30 9.80 1.17
CA ILE A 309 -14.05 11.16 0.71
C ILE A 309 -15.31 12.02 0.77
N ASN A 310 -16.47 11.46 0.44
CA ASN A 310 -17.72 12.20 0.36
C ASN A 310 -18.53 12.21 1.66
N SER A 311 -18.22 11.35 2.64
CA SER A 311 -18.90 11.35 3.94
C SER A 311 -18.58 12.60 4.75
N GLN A 312 -19.48 12.96 5.67
CA GLN A 312 -19.23 13.98 6.68
C GLN A 312 -18.27 13.45 7.76
N CYS A 313 -18.41 12.18 8.13
CA CYS A 313 -17.58 11.52 9.11
C CYS A 313 -17.54 10.01 8.86
N VAL A 314 -16.61 9.33 9.54
CA VAL A 314 -16.39 7.89 9.45
C VAL A 314 -16.53 7.23 10.81
N ILE A 315 -17.26 6.12 10.87
CA ILE A 315 -17.29 5.21 12.02
C ILE A 315 -16.76 3.86 11.55
N THR A 316 -15.74 3.35 12.25
CA THR A 316 -15.08 2.11 11.80
C THR A 316 -14.52 1.30 12.97
N ASP A 317 -14.40 -0.01 12.80
CA ASP A 317 -13.61 -0.92 13.63
C ASP A 317 -12.41 -1.50 12.87
N SER A 318 -12.15 -0.95 11.68
CA SER A 318 -11.06 -1.37 10.81
C SER A 318 -9.82 -0.49 10.99
N PHE A 319 -8.65 -1.12 11.06
CA PHE A 319 -7.37 -0.41 11.01
C PHE A 319 -7.27 0.48 9.76
N HIS A 320 -7.58 -0.07 8.57
CA HIS A 320 -7.49 0.70 7.33
C HIS A 320 -8.61 1.75 7.18
N GLY A 321 -9.80 1.49 7.76
CA GLY A 321 -10.82 2.54 7.88
C GLY A 321 -10.30 3.76 8.66
N THR A 322 -9.55 3.51 9.74
CA THR A 322 -8.88 4.56 10.51
C THR A 322 -7.78 5.25 9.72
N VAL A 323 -6.89 4.49 9.08
CA VAL A 323 -5.79 5.00 8.27
C VAL A 323 -6.30 5.91 7.15
N PHE A 324 -7.32 5.50 6.40
CA PHE A 324 -7.88 6.30 5.32
C PHE A 324 -8.63 7.53 5.82
N SER A 325 -9.25 7.47 7.00
CA SER A 325 -9.81 8.67 7.66
C SER A 325 -8.72 9.69 7.97
N ILE A 326 -7.54 9.24 8.40
CA ILE A 326 -6.37 10.11 8.62
C ILE A 326 -5.84 10.68 7.29
N ILE A 327 -5.66 9.85 6.26
CA ILE A 327 -5.15 10.26 4.95
C ILE A 327 -6.03 11.35 4.32
N PHE A 328 -7.36 11.19 4.40
CA PHE A 328 -8.31 12.15 3.85
C PHE A 328 -8.77 13.24 4.84
N ASN A 329 -8.14 13.26 6.03
CA ASN A 329 -8.46 14.23 7.10
C ASN A 329 -9.96 14.32 7.41
N LYS A 330 -10.62 13.15 7.52
CA LYS A 330 -12.03 13.04 7.87
C LYS A 330 -12.22 12.99 9.39
N PRO A 331 -13.27 13.64 9.91
CA PRO A 331 -13.71 13.35 11.28
C PRO A 331 -14.05 11.87 11.41
N PHE A 332 -13.60 11.22 12.48
CA PHE A 332 -13.88 9.80 12.67
C PHE A 332 -13.91 9.39 14.13
N ILE A 333 -14.58 8.29 14.39
CA ILE A 333 -14.42 7.46 15.58
C ILE A 333 -14.06 6.04 15.12
N SER A 334 -12.97 5.54 15.66
CA SER A 334 -12.49 4.20 15.42
C SER A 334 -12.62 3.35 16.67
N PHE A 335 -13.23 2.19 16.54
CA PHE A 335 -13.36 1.23 17.63
C PHE A 335 -12.26 0.18 17.53
N VAL A 336 -11.53 -0.02 18.63
CA VAL A 336 -10.52 -1.09 18.69
C VAL A 336 -11.21 -2.44 18.57
N ASN A 337 -10.94 -3.13 17.48
CA ASN A 337 -11.43 -4.49 17.28
C ASN A 337 -10.42 -5.49 17.88
N LYS A 338 -10.77 -6.06 19.04
CA LYS A 338 -9.89 -6.99 19.76
C LYS A 338 -9.66 -8.31 19.02
N ASN A 339 -10.61 -8.72 18.19
CA ASN A 339 -10.50 -9.94 17.39
C ASN A 339 -9.54 -9.77 16.21
N ARG A 340 -9.21 -8.51 15.85
CA ARG A 340 -8.41 -8.15 14.69
C ARG A 340 -7.16 -7.33 15.02
N ASP A 341 -6.56 -7.62 16.18
CA ASP A 341 -5.24 -7.10 16.57
C ASP A 341 -5.21 -5.64 17.04
N LYS A 342 -5.20 -5.50 18.33
CA LYS A 342 -5.16 -4.22 19.05
C LYS A 342 -3.88 -3.42 18.81
N GLY A 343 -2.71 -4.07 18.67
CA GLY A 343 -1.40 -3.42 18.63
C GLY A 343 -1.26 -2.37 17.52
N ARG A 344 -1.95 -2.57 16.39
CA ARG A 344 -1.99 -1.62 15.27
C ARG A 344 -2.69 -0.31 15.64
N PHE A 345 -3.81 -0.41 16.36
CA PHE A 345 -4.55 0.76 16.85
C PHE A 345 -3.78 1.50 17.93
N ASP A 346 -3.09 0.78 18.82
CA ASP A 346 -2.26 1.39 19.85
C ASP A 346 -1.11 2.20 19.22
N SER A 347 -0.49 1.70 18.16
CA SER A 347 0.54 2.46 17.42
C SER A 347 -0.03 3.73 16.80
N LEU A 348 -1.22 3.71 16.19
CA LEU A 348 -1.85 4.93 15.66
C LEU A 348 -2.20 5.94 16.76
N LYS A 349 -2.69 5.46 17.92
CA LYS A 349 -2.97 6.31 19.08
C LYS A 349 -1.71 7.03 19.55
N GLU A 350 -0.63 6.26 19.73
CA GLU A 350 0.64 6.78 20.25
C GLU A 350 1.25 7.77 19.26
N VAL A 351 1.37 7.39 17.98
CA VAL A 351 2.00 8.21 16.94
C VAL A 351 1.26 9.51 16.70
N PHE A 352 -0.07 9.47 16.62
CA PHE A 352 -0.87 10.63 16.22
C PHE A 352 -1.67 11.26 17.36
N SER A 353 -1.46 10.82 18.62
CA SER A 353 -2.18 11.29 19.81
C SER A 353 -3.71 11.17 19.69
N LEU A 354 -4.19 10.07 19.11
CA LEU A 354 -5.61 9.84 18.80
C LEU A 354 -6.36 9.07 19.92
N TYR A 355 -6.05 9.35 21.15
CA TYR A 355 -6.64 8.64 22.32
C TYR A 355 -8.13 8.88 22.52
N ASP A 356 -8.63 10.02 22.05
CA ASP A 356 -10.05 10.40 22.07
C ASP A 356 -10.86 9.79 20.92
N ARG A 357 -10.19 9.42 19.81
CA ARG A 357 -10.83 8.94 18.57
C ARG A 357 -10.71 7.46 18.31
N ILE A 358 -9.69 6.81 18.88
CA ILE A 358 -9.49 5.35 18.76
C ILE A 358 -9.83 4.72 20.12
N ILE A 359 -11.01 4.15 20.24
CA ILE A 359 -11.69 3.86 21.49
C ILE A 359 -11.85 2.36 21.67
N ASP A 360 -11.56 1.84 22.88
CA ASP A 360 -11.97 0.49 23.28
C ASP A 360 -13.46 0.54 23.65
N PRO A 361 -14.34 -0.13 22.91
CA PRO A 361 -15.78 -0.04 23.14
C PRO A 361 -16.20 -0.52 24.54
N LEU A 362 -15.40 -1.39 25.17
CA LEU A 362 -15.68 -1.92 26.51
C LEU A 362 -15.19 -1.01 27.65
N LYS A 363 -14.33 -0.03 27.35
CA LYS A 363 -13.67 0.81 28.36
C LYS A 363 -14.27 2.22 28.50
N ARG A 364 -15.14 2.63 27.59
CA ARG A 364 -15.66 4.00 27.56
C ARG A 364 -17.19 4.01 27.53
N ALA A 365 -17.81 4.41 28.63
CA ALA A 365 -19.27 4.45 28.77
C ALA A 365 -19.91 5.57 27.93
N ASN A 366 -19.23 6.73 27.78
CA ASN A 366 -19.74 7.89 27.02
C ASN A 366 -18.73 8.33 25.98
N ILE A 367 -19.07 8.12 24.70
CA ILE A 367 -18.29 8.58 23.56
C ILE A 367 -18.87 9.90 23.08
N ASP A 368 -18.04 10.93 22.97
CA ASP A 368 -18.49 12.23 22.50
C ASP A 368 -18.78 12.21 20.99
N ILE A 369 -20.06 12.28 20.65
CA ILE A 369 -20.55 12.34 19.25
C ILE A 369 -20.02 13.58 18.53
N ASN A 370 -19.71 14.68 19.25
CA ASN A 370 -19.20 15.90 18.63
C ASN A 370 -17.82 15.67 17.96
N LEU A 371 -17.08 14.64 18.32
CA LEU A 371 -15.87 14.23 17.63
C LEU A 371 -16.13 13.88 16.16
N LEU A 372 -17.36 13.50 15.79
CA LEU A 372 -17.72 13.20 14.39
C LEU A 372 -17.93 14.44 13.51
N ILE A 373 -18.05 15.63 14.11
CA ILE A 373 -18.15 16.89 13.37
C ILE A 373 -16.89 17.74 13.47
N ASN A 374 -16.05 17.48 14.45
CA ASN A 374 -14.81 18.20 14.67
C ASN A 374 -13.69 17.59 13.80
N LYS A 375 -12.93 18.46 13.11
CA LYS A 375 -11.76 18.04 12.34
C LYS A 375 -10.81 17.20 13.19
N THR A 376 -10.18 16.23 12.57
CA THR A 376 -9.15 15.42 13.20
C THR A 376 -7.88 16.26 13.34
N ASN A 377 -7.38 16.43 14.57
CA ASN A 377 -6.16 17.21 14.83
C ASN A 377 -4.89 16.36 14.64
N VAL A 378 -4.80 15.64 13.52
CA VAL A 378 -3.57 14.92 13.18
C VAL A 378 -2.49 15.95 12.81
N ASN A 379 -1.37 15.88 13.50
CA ASN A 379 -0.23 16.76 13.21
C ASN A 379 0.33 16.43 11.81
N GLN A 380 0.02 17.27 10.84
CA GLN A 380 0.42 17.09 9.44
C GLN A 380 1.95 17.17 9.26
N THR A 381 2.64 17.97 10.06
CA THR A 381 4.11 18.05 10.04
C THR A 381 4.72 16.71 10.45
N LEU A 382 4.24 16.13 11.55
CA LEU A 382 4.68 14.81 12.00
C LEU A 382 4.35 13.73 10.97
N LEU A 383 3.14 13.73 10.41
CA LEU A 383 2.76 12.76 9.36
C LEU A 383 3.70 12.85 8.15
N ASN A 384 4.05 14.07 7.71
CA ASN A 384 4.96 14.26 6.58
C ASN A 384 6.41 13.85 6.92
N GLN A 385 6.87 14.06 8.14
CA GLN A 385 8.18 13.59 8.61
C GLN A 385 8.25 12.06 8.62
N LEU A 386 7.23 11.40 9.16
CA LEU A 386 7.16 9.94 9.21
C LEU A 386 7.01 9.34 7.80
N ARG A 387 6.26 9.99 6.92
CA ARG A 387 6.16 9.61 5.50
C ARG A 387 7.53 9.69 4.82
N SER A 388 8.25 10.79 5.01
CA SER A 388 9.59 10.98 4.46
C SER A 388 10.57 9.95 5.00
N PHE A 389 10.55 9.68 6.31
CA PHE A 389 11.37 8.63 6.92
C PHE A 389 11.08 7.26 6.30
N SER A 390 9.80 6.90 6.17
CA SER A 390 9.36 5.61 5.62
C SER A 390 9.76 5.43 4.15
N ILE A 391 9.67 6.50 3.36
CA ILE A 391 10.13 6.51 1.97
C ILE A 391 11.66 6.41 1.90
N ASN A 392 12.38 7.08 2.79
CA ASN A 392 13.84 7.02 2.83
C ASN A 392 14.34 5.63 3.25
N TYR A 393 13.65 4.96 4.20
CA TYR A 393 13.92 3.56 4.52
C TYR A 393 13.78 2.66 3.28
N LEU A 394 12.70 2.83 2.52
CA LEU A 394 12.47 2.08 1.28
C LEU A 394 13.58 2.36 0.25
N LYS A 395 13.91 3.62 -0.01
CA LYS A 395 14.95 4.04 -0.95
C LYS A 395 16.33 3.52 -0.58
N LYS A 396 16.70 3.58 0.71
CA LYS A 396 17.98 3.05 1.21
C LYS A 396 18.13 1.57 0.91
N ASN A 397 17.12 0.74 1.19
CA ASN A 397 17.16 -0.69 0.94
C ASN A 397 17.14 -1.04 -0.56
N LEU A 398 16.60 -0.17 -1.38
CA LEU A 398 16.61 -0.26 -2.85
C LEU A 398 17.89 0.30 -3.48
N GLY A 399 18.84 0.82 -2.68
CA GLY A 399 20.11 1.35 -3.18
C GLY A 399 19.93 2.61 -4.05
N LEU A 400 18.99 3.48 -3.67
CA LEU A 400 18.72 4.77 -4.34
C LEU A 400 19.39 5.98 -3.64
N PHE A 401 20.32 5.73 -2.72
CA PHE A 401 21.17 6.73 -2.07
C PHE A 401 22.62 6.38 -2.30
#